data_4d5cb2f71b6e04b8889382e836b276fb
#
_entry.id   4d5cb2f71b6e04b8889382e836b276fb
#
_cell.length_a   1.000
_cell.length_b   1.000
_cell.length_c   1.000
_cell.angle_alpha   90.00
_cell.angle_beta   90.00
_cell.angle_gamma   90.00
#
_symmetry.space_group_name_H-M   'P 1'
#
loop_
_entity.id
_entity.type
_entity.pdbx_description
1 polymer ?
#
loop_
_entity_poly.entity_id
_entity_poly.type
_entity_poly.pdbx_seq_one_letter_code
_entity_poly.pdbx_strand_id
1 'polypeptide(L)'
;MRKYKVLDLFAGGGGFSTGFLQAEYQNNKFYISKSNDIDKDACKTLENHLNEKKVLNGDITDAKIKHQLISECKDVDVIIGGPPCQTFSLVGPARSGKKEIREALKSDPRNILYRHFFEIVEALNPRYVVFENVEGITSKKVTNSEVSENQQVAIEAICEELENIGYTTTIQGKESKYMVLNSADFGVPQQRKRVVIIANKHGVENIYPKPTHGGPDNPYVTVGEVISDLPVILPQINSTNIRQLKNIDVVLDNLKICVGAFIDNINYISIKYSHHPEVHSQEFLNLIDFINIYFHTKIINRKKQKLRALIGFIEGYNHYLGDLYKSENVASKVTLHESRKHNIRDLIIFSLMRPGSNSSQFINSDSSLYNEILDKLYPYDKTKHKDTYVKQSFDRVSNTILAHMQKDGLKFIHPDQPRTYTPYEAAMIQAFPANYELCGGKNAQFRQIGNAVPPLLAKKIAETVLRSLTKMDYHMENNSN
;
A
#
# COMPACT_ATOMS: atom_id res chain seq x y z
N MET A 1 8.82 3.75 -34.64
CA MET A 1 8.84 3.59 -33.17
C MET A 1 9.12 4.94 -32.54
N ARG A 2 8.16 5.49 -31.84
CA ARG A 2 8.28 6.79 -31.17
C ARG A 2 8.32 6.58 -29.65
N LYS A 3 9.14 7.40 -28.95
CA LYS A 3 9.22 7.39 -27.47
C LYS A 3 8.70 8.74 -26.97
N TYR A 4 7.57 8.73 -26.26
CA TYR A 4 7.00 9.92 -25.66
C TYR A 4 7.62 10.16 -24.28
N LYS A 5 8.00 11.41 -24.01
CA LYS A 5 8.67 11.81 -22.78
C LYS A 5 7.67 12.07 -21.66
N VAL A 6 7.95 11.54 -20.48
CA VAL A 6 7.12 11.68 -19.28
C VAL A 6 7.91 12.32 -18.15
N LEU A 7 7.31 13.29 -17.49
CA LEU A 7 7.74 13.82 -16.20
C LEU A 7 6.80 13.29 -15.12
N ASP A 8 7.38 12.65 -14.08
CA ASP A 8 6.63 12.12 -12.93
C ASP A 8 6.87 12.99 -11.70
N LEU A 9 5.85 13.71 -11.27
CA LEU A 9 5.89 14.59 -10.10
C LEU A 9 5.22 13.91 -8.90
N PHE A 10 5.81 14.06 -7.71
CA PHE A 10 5.39 13.31 -6.53
C PHE A 10 5.47 11.80 -6.76
N ALA A 11 6.56 11.36 -7.39
CA ALA A 11 6.72 10.04 -7.96
C ALA A 11 6.70 8.89 -6.92
N GLY A 12 6.98 9.20 -5.63
CA GLY A 12 7.03 8.20 -4.57
C GLY A 12 7.99 7.06 -4.91
N GLY A 13 7.59 5.83 -4.62
CA GLY A 13 8.34 4.62 -4.99
C GLY A 13 8.19 4.19 -6.46
N GLY A 14 7.73 5.04 -7.36
CA GLY A 14 7.73 4.81 -8.81
C GLY A 14 6.61 3.93 -9.36
N GLY A 15 5.51 3.71 -8.63
CA GLY A 15 4.40 2.89 -9.13
C GLY A 15 3.78 3.45 -10.41
N PHE A 16 3.61 4.78 -10.49
CA PHE A 16 3.06 5.45 -11.67
C PHE A 16 4.02 5.36 -12.86
N SER A 17 5.29 5.74 -12.66
CA SER A 17 6.37 5.59 -13.66
C SER A 17 6.49 4.17 -14.18
N THR A 18 6.43 3.14 -13.30
CA THR A 18 6.52 1.72 -13.68
C THR A 18 5.41 1.32 -14.64
N GLY A 19 4.17 1.73 -14.38
CA GLY A 19 3.06 1.46 -15.28
C GLY A 19 3.21 2.15 -16.64
N PHE A 20 3.66 3.39 -16.67
CA PHE A 20 3.92 4.12 -17.91
C PHE A 20 5.02 3.47 -18.74
N LEU A 21 6.12 3.03 -18.10
CA LEU A 21 7.20 2.31 -18.80
C LEU A 21 6.78 0.97 -19.39
N GLN A 22 5.76 0.32 -18.82
CA GLN A 22 5.24 -0.97 -19.28
C GLN A 22 4.17 -0.83 -20.39
N ALA A 23 3.70 0.40 -20.66
CA ALA A 23 2.70 0.64 -21.68
C ALA A 23 3.31 0.60 -23.09
N GLU A 24 2.62 -0.09 -24.00
CA GLU A 24 3.00 -0.19 -25.42
C GLU A 24 1.77 -0.13 -26.34
N TYR A 25 1.89 0.60 -27.46
CA TYR A 25 0.88 0.65 -28.49
C TYR A 25 1.52 0.89 -29.87
N GLN A 26 1.33 -0.03 -30.82
CA GLN A 26 1.90 0.04 -32.17
C GLN A 26 3.42 0.34 -32.17
N ASN A 27 4.17 -0.37 -31.32
CA ASN A 27 5.60 -0.19 -31.08
C ASN A 27 6.02 1.17 -30.48
N ASN A 28 5.05 2.06 -30.15
CA ASN A 28 5.32 3.28 -29.43
C ASN A 28 5.30 3.03 -27.93
N LYS A 29 6.15 3.77 -27.17
CA LYS A 29 6.34 3.59 -25.73
C LYS A 29 6.54 4.93 -25.03
N PHE A 30 6.38 4.93 -23.73
CA PHE A 30 6.79 6.04 -22.87
C PHE A 30 8.24 5.89 -22.40
N TYR A 31 8.82 7.01 -22.04
CA TYR A 31 10.15 7.14 -21.49
C TYR A 31 10.12 8.18 -20.38
N ILE A 32 10.53 7.80 -19.16
CA ILE A 32 10.61 8.74 -18.06
C ILE A 32 11.85 9.62 -18.25
N SER A 33 11.62 10.89 -18.52
CA SER A 33 12.69 11.89 -18.66
C SER A 33 13.20 12.35 -17.31
N LYS A 34 12.28 12.59 -16.37
CA LYS A 34 12.60 12.99 -15.00
C LYS A 34 11.51 12.55 -14.05
N SER A 35 11.90 12.27 -12.79
CA SER A 35 10.98 12.04 -11.66
C SER A 35 11.40 12.92 -10.50
N ASN A 36 10.44 13.44 -9.73
CA ASN A 36 10.71 14.25 -8.54
C ASN A 36 9.93 13.73 -7.34
N ASP A 37 10.60 13.64 -6.20
CA ASP A 37 9.98 13.43 -4.90
C ASP A 37 10.82 14.07 -3.79
N ILE A 38 10.20 14.41 -2.66
CA ILE A 38 10.88 14.94 -1.48
C ILE A 38 11.47 13.81 -0.62
N ASP A 39 10.93 12.60 -0.69
CA ASP A 39 11.36 11.46 0.12
C ASP A 39 12.64 10.84 -0.45
N LYS A 40 13.71 10.90 0.34
CA LYS A 40 15.04 10.38 -0.06
C LYS A 40 15.05 8.87 -0.33
N ASP A 41 14.30 8.08 0.47
CA ASP A 41 14.24 6.63 0.27
C ASP A 41 13.49 6.29 -1.02
N ALA A 42 12.42 7.03 -1.32
CA ALA A 42 11.67 6.91 -2.57
C ALA A 42 12.53 7.29 -3.78
N CYS A 43 13.28 8.40 -3.71
CA CYS A 43 14.21 8.80 -4.77
C CYS A 43 15.28 7.73 -5.01
N LYS A 44 15.85 7.16 -3.95
CA LYS A 44 16.83 6.07 -4.08
C LYS A 44 16.22 4.81 -4.73
N THR A 45 14.97 4.50 -4.43
CA THR A 45 14.22 3.44 -5.13
C THR A 45 14.11 3.75 -6.63
N LEU A 46 13.73 4.97 -6.98
CA LEU A 46 13.63 5.41 -8.38
C LEU A 46 14.98 5.38 -9.12
N GLU A 47 16.06 5.77 -8.45
CA GLU A 47 17.43 5.74 -9.01
C GLU A 47 17.84 4.32 -9.42
N ASN A 48 17.50 3.31 -8.62
CA ASN A 48 17.78 1.91 -8.94
C ASN A 48 17.02 1.42 -10.20
N HIS A 49 15.84 1.99 -10.47
CA HIS A 49 14.98 1.54 -11.59
C HIS A 49 15.07 2.44 -12.83
N LEU A 50 15.41 3.72 -12.67
CA LEU A 50 15.39 4.70 -13.78
C LEU A 50 16.78 5.22 -14.16
N ASN A 51 17.77 5.21 -13.31
CA ASN A 51 19.03 5.90 -13.35
C ASN A 51 19.01 7.22 -12.53
N GLU A 52 20.07 7.48 -11.79
CA GLU A 52 20.20 8.64 -10.90
C GLU A 52 20.00 10.01 -11.59
N LYS A 53 20.48 10.17 -12.83
CA LYS A 53 20.32 11.41 -13.61
C LYS A 53 18.86 11.76 -13.91
N LYS A 54 17.96 10.80 -13.78
CA LYS A 54 16.51 10.98 -14.03
C LYS A 54 15.72 11.28 -12.79
N VAL A 55 16.35 11.28 -11.62
CA VAL A 55 15.68 11.50 -10.33
C VAL A 55 16.17 12.82 -9.74
N LEU A 56 15.24 13.66 -9.32
CA LEU A 56 15.50 14.90 -8.62
C LEU A 56 14.89 14.81 -7.22
N ASN A 57 15.72 14.62 -6.20
CA ASN A 57 15.27 14.69 -4.82
C ASN A 57 15.14 16.14 -4.37
N GLY A 58 13.95 16.58 -4.07
CA GLY A 58 13.74 17.96 -3.60
C GLY A 58 12.26 18.31 -3.39
N ASP A 59 12.04 19.35 -2.60
CA ASP A 59 10.71 19.89 -2.36
C ASP A 59 10.27 20.71 -3.57
N ILE A 60 9.14 20.34 -4.17
CA ILE A 60 8.56 21.02 -5.33
C ILE A 60 8.12 22.47 -5.02
N THR A 61 8.00 22.85 -3.75
CA THR A 61 7.72 24.23 -3.34
C THR A 61 8.97 25.13 -3.46
N ASP A 62 10.17 24.55 -3.50
CA ASP A 62 11.42 25.28 -3.69
C ASP A 62 11.54 25.77 -5.13
N ALA A 63 11.73 27.08 -5.29
CA ALA A 63 11.90 27.73 -6.59
C ALA A 63 13.07 27.17 -7.42
N LYS A 64 14.16 26.75 -6.78
CA LYS A 64 15.32 26.13 -7.45
C LYS A 64 14.95 24.77 -8.05
N ILE A 65 14.24 23.94 -7.29
CA ILE A 65 13.74 22.64 -7.75
C ILE A 65 12.78 22.81 -8.93
N LYS A 66 11.81 23.71 -8.82
CA LYS A 66 10.90 24.04 -9.93
C LYS A 66 11.64 24.52 -11.18
N HIS A 67 12.55 25.48 -11.02
CA HIS A 67 13.35 25.98 -12.12
C HIS A 67 14.18 24.88 -12.81
N GLN A 68 14.79 23.99 -12.02
CA GLN A 68 15.52 22.84 -12.55
C GLN A 68 14.62 21.90 -13.34
N LEU A 69 13.45 21.51 -12.79
CA LEU A 69 12.47 20.66 -13.49
C LEU A 69 12.02 21.28 -14.82
N ILE A 70 11.67 22.58 -14.81
CA ILE A 70 11.23 23.30 -16.01
C ILE A 70 12.36 23.38 -17.03
N SER A 71 13.59 23.66 -16.62
CA SER A 71 14.72 23.79 -17.55
C SER A 71 15.13 22.47 -18.21
N GLU A 72 15.06 21.36 -17.45
CA GLU A 72 15.47 20.03 -17.91
C GLU A 72 14.38 19.25 -18.67
N CYS A 73 13.09 19.65 -18.57
CA CYS A 73 11.94 18.93 -19.12
C CYS A 73 11.15 19.72 -20.18
N LYS A 74 11.76 20.69 -20.86
CA LYS A 74 11.08 21.61 -21.82
C LYS A 74 10.29 20.92 -22.95
N ASP A 75 10.62 19.70 -23.29
CA ASP A 75 10.05 18.94 -24.40
C ASP A 75 9.26 17.69 -23.94
N VAL A 76 8.72 17.74 -22.72
CA VAL A 76 7.92 16.64 -22.18
C VAL A 76 6.56 16.53 -22.87
N ASP A 77 6.18 15.32 -23.26
CA ASP A 77 4.85 15.04 -23.87
C ASP A 77 3.75 14.89 -22.82
N VAL A 78 4.08 14.28 -21.67
CA VAL A 78 3.11 13.94 -20.60
C VAL A 78 3.68 14.29 -19.24
N ILE A 79 2.87 14.95 -18.41
CA ILE A 79 3.15 15.10 -16.98
C ILE A 79 2.18 14.21 -16.22
N ILE A 80 2.70 13.36 -15.34
CA ILE A 80 1.92 12.54 -14.42
C ILE A 80 2.23 12.92 -12.99
N GLY A 81 1.27 12.68 -12.08
CA GLY A 81 1.55 12.87 -10.66
C GLY A 81 0.34 12.72 -9.76
N GLY A 82 0.62 12.42 -8.49
CA GLY A 82 -0.35 12.31 -7.41
C GLY A 82 0.04 13.21 -6.24
N PRO A 83 -0.17 14.53 -6.31
CA PRO A 83 0.19 15.42 -5.21
C PRO A 83 -0.54 15.02 -3.92
N PRO A 84 0.16 14.96 -2.76
CA PRO A 84 -0.41 14.48 -1.53
C PRO A 84 -1.55 15.38 -1.05
N CYS A 85 -2.67 14.74 -0.71
CA CYS A 85 -3.86 15.38 -0.22
C CYS A 85 -4.25 14.79 1.14
N GLN A 86 -3.43 15.06 2.15
CA GLN A 86 -3.58 14.40 3.46
C GLN A 86 -4.87 14.77 4.19
N THR A 87 -5.44 15.92 3.88
CA THR A 87 -6.72 16.34 4.47
C THR A 87 -7.94 15.72 3.77
N PHE A 88 -7.76 15.12 2.58
CA PHE A 88 -8.83 14.48 1.81
C PHE A 88 -8.91 12.97 2.09
N SER A 89 -7.94 12.38 2.79
CA SER A 89 -8.00 10.96 3.13
C SER A 89 -9.08 10.71 4.19
N LEU A 90 -9.94 9.73 3.93
CA LEU A 90 -10.94 9.22 4.88
C LEU A 90 -10.31 8.41 6.03
N VAL A 91 -8.98 8.30 6.09
CA VAL A 91 -8.22 7.49 7.07
C VAL A 91 -7.19 8.37 7.80
N GLY A 92 -6.94 8.07 9.07
CA GLY A 92 -5.93 8.78 9.87
C GLY A 92 -6.45 10.05 10.57
N PRO A 93 -5.65 11.13 10.70
CA PRO A 93 -5.99 12.32 11.46
C PRO A 93 -7.29 13.02 11.03
N ALA A 94 -7.68 12.88 9.75
CA ALA A 94 -8.95 13.42 9.24
C ALA A 94 -10.19 12.79 9.91
N ARG A 95 -10.08 11.57 10.46
CA ARG A 95 -11.11 10.92 11.29
C ARG A 95 -11.09 11.31 12.76
N SER A 96 -10.18 12.18 13.19
CA SER A 96 -10.09 12.58 14.59
C SER A 96 -11.39 13.25 15.05
N GLY A 97 -11.94 12.77 16.16
CA GLY A 97 -13.07 13.41 16.84
C GLY A 97 -12.70 14.77 17.48
N LYS A 98 -11.42 15.12 17.55
CA LYS A 98 -10.93 16.36 18.17
C LYS A 98 -11.02 17.52 17.16
N LYS A 99 -11.73 18.58 17.56
CA LYS A 99 -11.95 19.79 16.73
C LYS A 99 -10.63 20.49 16.36
N GLU A 100 -9.68 20.56 17.30
CA GLU A 100 -8.37 21.20 17.12
C GLU A 100 -7.52 20.50 16.03
N ILE A 101 -7.56 19.17 15.96
CA ILE A 101 -6.85 18.42 14.92
C ILE A 101 -7.49 18.67 13.55
N ARG A 102 -8.82 18.75 13.48
CA ARG A 102 -9.52 19.04 12.22
C ARG A 102 -9.29 20.46 11.72
N GLU A 103 -9.18 21.43 12.64
CA GLU A 103 -8.87 22.82 12.29
C GLU A 103 -7.42 22.98 11.82
N ALA A 104 -6.46 22.36 12.51
CA ALA A 104 -5.06 22.33 12.08
C ALA A 104 -4.88 21.69 10.68
N LEU A 105 -5.73 20.71 10.31
CA LEU A 105 -5.69 20.11 8.99
C LEU A 105 -6.21 21.04 7.88
N LYS A 106 -7.07 22.00 8.17
CA LYS A 106 -7.57 22.96 7.17
C LYS A 106 -6.47 23.92 6.69
N SER A 107 -5.54 24.27 7.57
CA SER A 107 -4.39 25.14 7.27
C SER A 107 -3.12 24.38 6.90
N ASP A 108 -3.20 23.07 6.63
CA ASP A 108 -2.04 22.26 6.25
C ASP A 108 -1.49 22.71 4.89
N PRO A 109 -0.21 23.13 4.80
CA PRO A 109 0.38 23.65 3.55
C PRO A 109 0.37 22.60 2.43
N ARG A 110 0.22 21.31 2.75
CA ARG A 110 0.11 20.25 1.74
C ARG A 110 -1.20 20.28 0.95
N ASN A 111 -2.19 21.04 1.41
CA ASN A 111 -3.44 21.22 0.68
C ASN A 111 -3.29 22.03 -0.61
N ILE A 112 -2.19 22.77 -0.75
CA ILE A 112 -1.90 23.60 -1.92
C ILE A 112 -0.81 23.02 -2.82
N LEU A 113 -0.28 21.82 -2.50
CA LEU A 113 0.80 21.20 -3.32
C LEU A 113 0.37 20.92 -4.76
N TYR A 114 -0.92 20.71 -5.01
CA TYR A 114 -1.43 20.58 -6.37
C TYR A 114 -1.25 21.86 -7.21
N ARG A 115 -1.19 23.05 -6.61
CA ARG A 115 -0.90 24.31 -7.33
C ARG A 115 0.52 24.32 -7.89
N HIS A 116 1.50 23.82 -7.12
CA HIS A 116 2.88 23.70 -7.60
C HIS A 116 3.00 22.68 -8.75
N PHE A 117 2.15 21.65 -8.75
CA PHE A 117 2.02 20.75 -9.89
C PHE A 117 1.55 21.53 -11.13
N PHE A 118 0.51 22.36 -11.02
CA PHE A 118 -0.02 23.14 -12.14
C PHE A 118 0.89 24.26 -12.62
N GLU A 119 1.66 24.92 -11.74
CA GLU A 119 2.71 25.86 -12.13
C GLU A 119 3.73 25.21 -13.10
N ILE A 120 4.10 23.96 -12.86
CA ILE A 120 5.01 23.20 -13.72
C ILE A 120 4.30 22.77 -15.02
N VAL A 121 3.04 22.34 -14.93
CA VAL A 121 2.22 21.98 -16.09
C VAL A 121 2.06 23.21 -17.03
N GLU A 122 1.76 24.37 -16.50
CA GLU A 122 1.60 25.60 -17.26
C GLU A 122 2.94 26.00 -17.94
N ALA A 123 4.05 25.96 -17.19
CA ALA A 123 5.37 26.33 -17.69
C ALA A 123 5.89 25.38 -18.79
N LEU A 124 5.63 24.06 -18.66
CA LEU A 124 6.10 23.05 -19.62
C LEU A 124 5.12 22.80 -20.76
N ASN A 125 3.86 23.12 -20.57
CA ASN A 125 2.78 22.98 -21.54
C ASN A 125 2.73 21.61 -22.26
N PRO A 126 2.72 20.47 -21.51
CA PRO A 126 2.72 19.13 -22.11
C PRO A 126 1.46 18.85 -22.92
N ARG A 127 1.51 17.87 -23.81
CA ARG A 127 0.37 17.43 -24.60
C ARG A 127 -0.73 16.77 -23.77
N TYR A 128 -0.33 16.04 -22.71
CA TYR A 128 -1.22 15.38 -21.76
C TYR A 128 -0.80 15.59 -20.31
N VAL A 129 -1.79 15.65 -19.45
CA VAL A 129 -1.62 15.63 -17.99
C VAL A 129 -2.44 14.48 -17.42
N VAL A 130 -1.86 13.69 -16.53
CA VAL A 130 -2.58 12.66 -15.77
C VAL A 130 -2.39 12.93 -14.28
N PHE A 131 -3.47 13.34 -13.64
CA PHE A 131 -3.50 13.67 -12.22
C PHE A 131 -4.24 12.57 -11.43
N GLU A 132 -3.63 12.05 -10.37
CA GLU A 132 -4.22 11.02 -9.53
C GLU A 132 -4.42 11.53 -8.11
N ASN A 133 -5.51 11.08 -7.46
CA ASN A 133 -5.73 11.34 -6.04
C ASN A 133 -6.65 10.29 -5.39
N VAL A 134 -6.81 10.41 -4.05
CA VAL A 134 -7.72 9.54 -3.28
C VAL A 134 -9.19 9.89 -3.52
N GLU A 135 -10.10 8.90 -3.42
CA GLU A 135 -11.54 9.09 -3.62
C GLU A 135 -12.14 10.22 -2.75
N GLY A 136 -11.59 10.44 -1.55
CA GLY A 136 -12.09 11.49 -0.65
C GLY A 136 -12.07 12.93 -1.21
N ILE A 137 -11.31 13.18 -2.28
CA ILE A 137 -11.27 14.50 -2.94
C ILE A 137 -12.61 14.86 -3.61
N THR A 138 -13.42 13.86 -3.99
CA THR A 138 -14.72 14.06 -4.66
C THR A 138 -15.83 14.55 -3.74
N SER A 139 -15.61 14.50 -2.45
CA SER A 139 -16.61 14.94 -1.45
C SER A 139 -16.14 16.13 -0.60
N LYS A 140 -14.85 16.49 -0.69
CA LYS A 140 -14.32 17.57 0.11
C LYS A 140 -14.55 18.93 -0.53
N LYS A 141 -15.06 19.86 0.27
CA LYS A 141 -15.24 21.26 -0.11
C LYS A 141 -13.98 22.06 0.23
N VAL A 142 -13.56 22.91 -0.69
CA VAL A 142 -12.49 23.90 -0.53
C VAL A 142 -13.07 25.29 -0.74
N THR A 143 -12.52 26.27 -0.03
CA THR A 143 -12.88 27.68 -0.21
C THR A 143 -11.78 28.29 -1.07
N ASN A 144 -12.15 28.85 -2.18
CA ASN A 144 -11.21 29.61 -3.02
C ASN A 144 -11.11 31.02 -2.40
N SER A 145 -10.12 31.23 -1.53
CA SER A 145 -10.01 32.41 -0.65
C SER A 145 -9.72 33.72 -1.38
N GLU A 146 -9.50 33.71 -2.70
CA GLU A 146 -9.15 34.91 -3.45
C GLU A 146 -10.30 35.47 -4.29
N VAL A 147 -11.38 34.69 -4.55
CA VAL A 147 -12.42 35.13 -5.51
C VAL A 147 -13.86 34.95 -5.03
N SER A 148 -14.18 34.05 -4.13
CA SER A 148 -15.56 33.92 -3.60
C SER A 148 -15.63 33.16 -2.28
N GLU A 149 -16.62 33.54 -1.43
CA GLU A 149 -17.04 32.83 -0.20
C GLU A 149 -17.69 31.44 -0.52
N ASN A 150 -17.88 31.10 -1.77
CA ASN A 150 -18.54 29.87 -2.19
C ASN A 150 -17.61 28.66 -2.02
N GLN A 151 -18.11 27.64 -1.31
CA GLN A 151 -17.44 26.35 -1.17
C GLN A 151 -17.68 25.50 -2.43
N GLN A 152 -16.59 25.11 -3.08
CA GLN A 152 -16.60 24.21 -4.24
C GLN A 152 -16.00 22.84 -3.87
N VAL A 153 -16.39 21.79 -4.60
CA VAL A 153 -15.77 20.47 -4.45
C VAL A 153 -14.36 20.51 -5.00
N ALA A 154 -13.39 20.00 -4.23
CA ALA A 154 -11.97 20.13 -4.55
C ALA A 154 -11.59 19.59 -5.95
N ILE A 155 -12.18 18.46 -6.37
CA ILE A 155 -11.90 17.88 -7.69
C ILE A 155 -12.43 18.75 -8.84
N GLU A 156 -13.55 19.41 -8.65
CA GLU A 156 -14.12 20.32 -9.65
C GLU A 156 -13.23 21.56 -9.80
N ALA A 157 -12.75 22.15 -8.70
CA ALA A 157 -11.80 23.24 -8.74
C ALA A 157 -10.50 22.87 -9.49
N ILE A 158 -10.01 21.65 -9.29
CA ILE A 158 -8.83 21.13 -10.01
C ILE A 158 -9.09 20.98 -11.51
N CYS A 159 -10.26 20.48 -11.89
CA CYS A 159 -10.64 20.38 -13.31
C CYS A 159 -10.75 21.78 -13.95
N GLU A 160 -11.37 22.74 -13.28
CA GLU A 160 -11.49 24.11 -13.75
C GLU A 160 -10.11 24.79 -13.89
N GLU A 161 -9.19 24.58 -12.95
CA GLU A 161 -7.84 25.12 -13.04
C GLU A 161 -7.09 24.55 -14.26
N LEU A 162 -7.22 23.26 -14.56
CA LEU A 162 -6.70 22.66 -15.80
C LEU A 162 -7.32 23.29 -17.06
N GLU A 163 -8.63 23.51 -17.05
CA GLU A 163 -9.35 24.12 -18.19
C GLU A 163 -8.93 25.58 -18.39
N ASN A 164 -8.73 26.35 -17.32
CA ASN A 164 -8.27 27.73 -17.37
C ASN A 164 -6.88 27.87 -17.99
N ILE A 165 -5.98 26.89 -17.79
CA ILE A 165 -4.67 26.83 -18.45
C ILE A 165 -4.72 26.13 -19.82
N GLY A 166 -5.93 25.91 -20.38
CA GLY A 166 -6.18 25.47 -21.75
C GLY A 166 -6.17 23.97 -21.99
N TYR A 167 -6.40 23.14 -20.96
CA TYR A 167 -6.57 21.69 -21.11
C TYR A 167 -8.04 21.30 -21.20
N THR A 168 -8.33 20.28 -21.98
CA THR A 168 -9.65 19.65 -22.07
C THR A 168 -9.71 18.49 -21.09
N THR A 169 -10.67 18.51 -20.17
CA THR A 169 -10.92 17.46 -19.17
C THR A 169 -12.11 16.58 -19.51
N THR A 170 -12.94 16.96 -20.49
CA THR A 170 -14.14 16.21 -20.90
C THR A 170 -13.83 14.75 -21.25
N ILE A 171 -14.76 13.86 -20.90
CA ILE A 171 -14.63 12.42 -21.08
C ILE A 171 -15.60 11.95 -22.16
N GLN A 172 -15.13 11.12 -23.07
CA GLN A 172 -15.93 10.59 -24.18
C GLN A 172 -17.20 9.92 -23.65
N GLY A 173 -18.34 10.47 -24.06
CA GLY A 173 -19.66 9.94 -23.72
C GLY A 173 -20.04 10.07 -22.24
N LYS A 174 -19.45 11.01 -21.49
CA LYS A 174 -19.78 11.27 -20.07
C LYS A 174 -19.83 12.77 -19.77
N GLU A 175 -20.68 13.14 -18.81
CA GLU A 175 -20.74 14.51 -18.27
C GLU A 175 -19.62 14.81 -17.29
N SER A 176 -19.04 13.76 -16.65
CA SER A 176 -17.98 13.90 -15.65
C SER A 176 -16.64 14.29 -16.29
N LYS A 177 -15.85 15.07 -15.58
CA LYS A 177 -14.48 15.50 -15.96
C LYS A 177 -13.38 14.63 -15.36
N TYR A 178 -13.72 13.64 -14.56
CA TYR A 178 -12.80 12.69 -13.92
C TYR A 178 -13.45 11.31 -13.77
N MET A 179 -12.65 10.29 -13.50
CA MET A 179 -13.16 8.96 -13.17
C MET A 179 -12.60 8.46 -11.84
N VAL A 180 -13.46 7.75 -11.09
CA VAL A 180 -13.04 6.92 -9.95
C VAL A 180 -12.78 5.51 -10.50
N LEU A 181 -11.52 5.10 -10.50
CA LEU A 181 -11.09 3.78 -10.97
C LEU A 181 -10.78 2.89 -9.77
N ASN A 182 -11.31 1.67 -9.76
CA ASN A 182 -10.94 0.67 -8.77
C ASN A 182 -9.84 -0.24 -9.34
N SER A 183 -8.70 -0.33 -8.67
CA SER A 183 -7.55 -1.09 -9.14
C SER A 183 -7.86 -2.58 -9.35
N ALA A 184 -8.78 -3.16 -8.57
CA ALA A 184 -9.21 -4.54 -8.75
C ALA A 184 -9.78 -4.81 -10.15
N ASP A 185 -10.46 -3.83 -10.75
CA ASP A 185 -11.03 -3.93 -12.10
C ASP A 185 -9.95 -4.08 -13.19
N PHE A 186 -8.68 -3.91 -12.83
CA PHE A 186 -7.52 -3.96 -13.73
C PHE A 186 -6.50 -5.04 -13.35
N GLY A 187 -6.91 -6.03 -12.57
CA GLY A 187 -6.07 -7.18 -12.18
C GLY A 187 -5.15 -6.93 -10.99
N VAL A 188 -5.35 -5.86 -10.24
CA VAL A 188 -4.66 -5.64 -8.96
C VAL A 188 -5.40 -6.40 -7.86
N PRO A 189 -4.76 -7.27 -7.05
CA PRO A 189 -5.42 -8.04 -6.00
C PRO A 189 -5.82 -7.20 -4.79
N GLN A 190 -6.38 -6.01 -5.04
CA GLN A 190 -6.68 -5.00 -4.03
C GLN A 190 -7.86 -4.12 -4.39
N GLN A 191 -8.81 -3.94 -3.49
CA GLN A 191 -9.87 -2.92 -3.57
C GLN A 191 -9.25 -1.55 -3.28
N ARG A 192 -8.80 -0.85 -4.34
CA ARG A 192 -8.18 0.47 -4.23
C ARG A 192 -8.79 1.43 -5.23
N LYS A 193 -9.63 2.32 -4.76
CA LYS A 193 -10.25 3.35 -5.58
C LYS A 193 -9.39 4.61 -5.64
N ARG A 194 -9.23 5.14 -6.84
CA ARG A 194 -8.49 6.38 -7.10
C ARG A 194 -9.24 7.25 -8.10
N VAL A 195 -9.22 8.53 -7.82
CA VAL A 195 -9.68 9.54 -8.76
C VAL A 195 -8.58 9.81 -9.75
N VAL A 196 -8.92 9.78 -11.03
CA VAL A 196 -7.99 10.07 -12.12
C VAL A 196 -8.59 11.14 -13.01
N ILE A 197 -7.82 12.19 -13.29
CA ILE A 197 -8.09 13.18 -14.34
C ILE A 197 -7.09 12.94 -15.45
N ILE A 198 -7.58 12.75 -16.67
CA ILE A 198 -6.79 12.81 -17.90
C ILE A 198 -7.17 14.10 -18.60
N ALA A 199 -6.20 14.93 -18.91
CA ALA A 199 -6.41 16.19 -19.58
C ALA A 199 -5.45 16.36 -20.77
N ASN A 200 -5.90 17.01 -21.85
CA ASN A 200 -5.11 17.17 -23.06
C ASN A 200 -5.22 18.58 -23.65
N LYS A 201 -4.20 19.00 -24.43
CA LYS A 201 -4.12 20.30 -25.15
C LYS A 201 -4.75 20.27 -26.56
N HIS A 202 -5.32 19.15 -26.94
CA HIS A 202 -5.78 18.96 -28.32
C HIS A 202 -7.27 19.26 -28.50
N GLY A 203 -8.00 19.62 -27.46
CA GLY A 203 -9.42 19.92 -27.53
C GLY A 203 -10.31 18.70 -27.78
N VAL A 204 -9.81 17.49 -27.60
CA VAL A 204 -10.55 16.23 -27.81
C VAL A 204 -11.00 15.60 -26.51
N GLU A 205 -12.10 14.86 -26.57
CA GLU A 205 -12.56 14.11 -25.40
C GLU A 205 -11.56 13.03 -24.97
N ASN A 206 -11.34 12.91 -23.67
CA ASN A 206 -10.40 11.93 -23.10
C ASN A 206 -11.03 10.53 -23.05
N ILE A 207 -10.22 9.51 -23.33
CA ILE A 207 -10.60 8.12 -23.23
C ILE A 207 -10.03 7.55 -21.92
N TYR A 208 -10.81 6.76 -21.23
CA TYR A 208 -10.40 6.06 -20.00
C TYR A 208 -10.35 4.54 -20.20
N PRO A 209 -9.51 3.83 -19.43
CA PRO A 209 -9.44 2.38 -19.54
C PRO A 209 -10.78 1.75 -19.12
N LYS A 210 -11.16 0.68 -19.81
CA LYS A 210 -12.31 -0.15 -19.44
C LYS A 210 -11.87 -1.25 -18.48
N PRO A 211 -12.72 -1.63 -17.51
CA PRO A 211 -12.47 -2.80 -16.64
C PRO A 211 -12.11 -4.05 -17.45
N THR A 212 -11.13 -4.79 -16.97
CA THR A 212 -10.68 -6.06 -17.56
C THR A 212 -10.96 -7.26 -16.65
N HIS A 213 -11.24 -7.03 -15.36
CA HIS A 213 -11.51 -8.04 -14.35
C HIS A 213 -12.83 -7.76 -13.62
N GLY A 214 -13.33 -8.75 -12.87
CA GLY A 214 -14.56 -8.66 -12.08
C GLY A 214 -15.79 -9.22 -12.77
N GLY A 215 -15.66 -9.75 -13.99
CA GLY A 215 -16.71 -10.48 -14.69
C GLY A 215 -16.59 -12.01 -14.57
N PRO A 216 -17.60 -12.76 -15.08
CA PRO A 216 -17.56 -14.23 -15.01
C PRO A 216 -16.37 -14.86 -15.73
N ASP A 217 -15.99 -14.31 -16.89
CA ASP A 217 -14.89 -14.84 -17.71
C ASP A 217 -13.50 -14.43 -17.20
N ASN A 218 -13.43 -13.36 -16.42
CA ASN A 218 -12.17 -12.86 -15.87
C ASN A 218 -12.41 -12.29 -14.46
N PRO A 219 -12.45 -13.15 -13.44
CA PRO A 219 -12.71 -12.75 -12.06
C PRO A 219 -11.61 -11.83 -11.51
N TYR A 220 -11.84 -11.26 -10.35
CA TYR A 220 -10.80 -10.50 -9.66
C TYR A 220 -9.65 -11.40 -9.25
N VAL A 221 -8.42 -10.90 -9.41
CA VAL A 221 -7.22 -11.54 -8.88
C VAL A 221 -7.27 -11.49 -7.35
N THR A 222 -7.07 -12.64 -6.70
CA THR A 222 -7.16 -12.78 -5.25
C THR A 222 -5.81 -12.61 -4.56
N VAL A 223 -5.82 -12.42 -3.25
CA VAL A 223 -4.61 -12.41 -2.42
C VAL A 223 -3.84 -13.74 -2.58
N GLY A 224 -4.57 -14.86 -2.61
CA GLY A 224 -3.97 -16.20 -2.75
C GLY A 224 -3.12 -16.36 -4.01
N GLU A 225 -3.62 -15.86 -5.14
CA GLU A 225 -2.92 -15.98 -6.42
C GLU A 225 -1.54 -15.29 -6.45
N VAL A 226 -1.29 -14.36 -5.53
CA VAL A 226 -0.02 -13.60 -5.54
C VAL A 226 0.89 -13.86 -4.35
N ILE A 227 0.38 -14.40 -3.23
CA ILE A 227 1.21 -14.62 -2.03
C ILE A 227 1.18 -16.04 -1.45
N SER A 228 0.31 -16.97 -1.94
CA SER A 228 0.20 -18.31 -1.34
C SER A 228 1.46 -19.15 -1.47
N ASP A 229 2.25 -18.95 -2.53
CA ASP A 229 3.45 -19.73 -2.83
C ASP A 229 4.75 -19.05 -2.37
N LEU A 230 4.62 -17.98 -1.56
CA LEU A 230 5.79 -17.33 -0.99
C LEU A 230 6.36 -18.12 0.18
N PRO A 231 7.69 -18.05 0.42
CA PRO A 231 8.33 -18.71 1.54
C PRO A 231 7.67 -18.41 2.88
N VAL A 232 7.68 -19.40 3.79
CA VAL A 232 7.12 -19.24 5.14
C VAL A 232 8.00 -18.29 5.96
N ILE A 233 7.39 -17.25 6.50
CA ILE A 233 8.05 -16.30 7.39
C ILE A 233 7.36 -16.26 8.75
N LEU A 234 8.03 -16.73 9.79
CA LEU A 234 7.53 -16.67 11.16
C LEU A 234 7.90 -15.34 11.83
N PRO A 235 7.01 -14.75 12.65
CA PRO A 235 7.28 -13.46 13.29
C PRO A 235 8.19 -13.61 14.52
N GLN A 236 9.13 -12.68 14.70
CA GLN A 236 9.79 -12.53 15.99
C GLN A 236 8.81 -11.97 17.04
N ILE A 237 8.90 -12.47 18.29
CA ILE A 237 8.10 -11.97 19.40
C ILE A 237 8.87 -10.86 20.10
N ASN A 238 8.25 -9.68 20.26
CA ASN A 238 8.84 -8.60 21.03
C ASN A 238 8.88 -8.99 22.53
N SER A 239 10.08 -9.15 23.06
CA SER A 239 10.33 -9.52 24.47
C SER A 239 10.37 -8.32 25.42
N THR A 240 10.34 -7.08 24.91
CA THR A 240 10.39 -5.89 25.75
C THR A 240 9.03 -5.55 26.36
N ASN A 241 9.04 -5.08 27.62
CA ASN A 241 7.86 -4.57 28.30
C ASN A 241 6.65 -5.53 28.40
N ILE A 242 6.87 -6.85 28.38
CA ILE A 242 5.78 -7.85 28.47
C ILE A 242 4.87 -7.60 29.68
N ARG A 243 5.43 -7.19 30.83
CA ARG A 243 4.66 -6.89 32.04
C ARG A 243 3.71 -5.69 31.90
N GLN A 244 4.01 -4.76 31.02
CA GLN A 244 3.23 -3.54 30.77
C GLN A 244 2.28 -3.69 29.58
N LEU A 245 2.29 -4.85 28.92
CA LEU A 245 1.44 -5.11 27.78
C LEU A 245 -0.03 -5.08 28.21
N LYS A 246 -0.82 -4.21 27.60
CA LYS A 246 -2.26 -4.09 27.89
C LYS A 246 -2.94 -5.44 27.72
N ASN A 247 -3.79 -5.82 28.67
CA ASN A 247 -4.53 -7.08 28.73
C ASN A 247 -3.65 -8.34 28.86
N ILE A 248 -2.39 -8.21 29.30
CA ILE A 248 -1.50 -9.39 29.52
C ILE A 248 -2.09 -10.37 30.55
N ASP A 249 -2.85 -9.87 31.51
CA ASP A 249 -3.49 -10.72 32.53
C ASP A 249 -4.45 -11.73 31.91
N VAL A 250 -5.16 -11.35 30.83
CA VAL A 250 -6.02 -12.29 30.08
C VAL A 250 -5.20 -13.44 29.50
N VAL A 251 -3.99 -13.14 28.95
CA VAL A 251 -3.06 -14.18 28.47
C VAL A 251 -2.60 -15.07 29.60
N LEU A 252 -2.23 -14.50 30.76
CA LEU A 252 -1.73 -15.27 31.90
C LEU A 252 -2.82 -16.14 32.54
N ASP A 253 -4.06 -15.65 32.62
CA ASP A 253 -5.19 -16.41 33.15
C ASP A 253 -5.57 -17.59 32.24
N ASN A 254 -5.42 -17.43 30.93
CA ASN A 254 -5.72 -18.43 29.91
C ASN A 254 -4.45 -18.96 29.21
N LEU A 255 -3.30 -19.05 29.91
CA LEU A 255 -1.98 -19.24 29.32
C LEU A 255 -1.91 -20.43 28.34
N LYS A 256 -2.41 -21.60 28.75
CA LYS A 256 -2.37 -22.81 27.91
C LYS A 256 -3.19 -22.63 26.62
N ILE A 257 -4.36 -22.01 26.70
CA ILE A 257 -5.24 -21.81 25.55
C ILE A 257 -4.65 -20.75 24.61
N CYS A 258 -4.21 -19.61 25.16
CA CYS A 258 -3.65 -18.51 24.38
C CYS A 258 -2.37 -18.90 23.65
N VAL A 259 -1.43 -19.51 24.36
CA VAL A 259 -0.17 -19.94 23.73
C VAL A 259 -0.38 -21.19 22.90
N GLY A 260 -1.29 -22.10 23.31
CA GLY A 260 -1.72 -23.24 22.52
C GLY A 260 -2.21 -22.84 21.13
N ALA A 261 -3.10 -21.84 21.03
CA ALA A 261 -3.58 -21.36 19.73
C ALA A 261 -2.47 -20.82 18.83
N PHE A 262 -1.45 -20.17 19.38
CA PHE A 262 -0.26 -19.76 18.62
C PHE A 262 0.56 -20.97 18.16
N ILE A 263 0.79 -21.96 19.03
CA ILE A 263 1.50 -23.20 18.70
C ILE A 263 0.76 -23.99 17.61
N ASP A 264 -0.56 -24.15 17.77
CA ASP A 264 -1.39 -24.86 16.80
C ASP A 264 -1.35 -24.21 15.42
N ASN A 265 -1.29 -22.87 15.40
CA ASN A 265 -1.15 -22.15 14.12
C ASN A 265 0.24 -22.38 13.47
N ILE A 266 1.32 -22.43 14.24
CA ILE A 266 2.65 -22.77 13.71
C ILE A 266 2.69 -24.22 13.22
N ASN A 267 2.10 -25.17 13.97
CA ASN A 267 2.00 -26.57 13.53
C ASN A 267 1.16 -26.71 12.23
N TYR A 268 0.06 -25.98 12.12
CA TYR A 268 -0.73 -25.91 10.89
C TYR A 268 0.09 -25.40 9.71
N ILE A 269 0.90 -24.35 9.90
CA ILE A 269 1.81 -23.82 8.89
C ILE A 269 2.79 -24.90 8.43
N SER A 270 3.41 -25.65 9.36
CA SER A 270 4.38 -26.71 9.03
C SER A 270 3.78 -27.81 8.13
N ILE A 271 2.50 -28.12 8.33
CA ILE A 271 1.78 -29.12 7.53
C ILE A 271 1.36 -28.55 6.19
N LYS A 272 0.71 -27.38 6.20
CA LYS A 272 0.16 -26.75 4.99
C LYS A 272 1.24 -26.39 3.98
N TYR A 273 2.37 -25.90 4.45
CA TYR A 273 3.50 -25.47 3.63
C TYR A 273 4.61 -26.53 3.54
N SER A 274 4.27 -27.81 3.70
CA SER A 274 5.22 -28.92 3.62
C SER A 274 5.92 -29.07 2.26
N HIS A 275 5.45 -28.42 1.20
CA HIS A 275 6.14 -28.35 -0.08
C HIS A 275 7.28 -27.31 -0.11
N HIS A 276 7.39 -26.44 0.88
CA HIS A 276 8.46 -25.46 1.00
C HIS A 276 9.67 -26.03 1.75
N PRO A 277 10.91 -25.88 1.23
CA PRO A 277 12.10 -26.51 1.81
C PRO A 277 12.44 -26.02 3.21
N GLU A 278 12.10 -24.78 3.54
CA GLU A 278 12.41 -24.20 4.85
C GLU A 278 11.71 -24.91 6.02
N VAL A 279 10.51 -25.48 5.80
CA VAL A 279 9.78 -26.21 6.86
C VAL A 279 10.37 -27.60 7.15
N HIS A 280 11.27 -28.08 6.30
CA HIS A 280 12.00 -29.33 6.49
C HIS A 280 13.42 -29.13 7.04
N SER A 281 13.84 -27.88 7.24
CA SER A 281 15.16 -27.61 7.84
C SER A 281 15.24 -28.13 9.26
N GLN A 282 16.43 -28.54 9.70
CA GLN A 282 16.63 -29.03 11.07
C GLN A 282 16.31 -27.94 12.09
N GLU A 283 16.59 -26.69 11.76
CA GLU A 283 16.30 -25.52 12.59
C GLU A 283 14.79 -25.29 12.76
N PHE A 284 14.00 -25.50 11.70
CA PHE A 284 12.54 -25.43 11.78
C PHE A 284 11.99 -26.58 12.64
N LEU A 285 12.48 -27.79 12.45
CA LEU A 285 12.08 -28.95 13.26
C LEU A 285 12.44 -28.75 14.75
N ASN A 286 13.63 -28.23 15.05
CA ASN A 286 14.04 -27.90 16.42
C ASN A 286 13.11 -26.85 17.06
N LEU A 287 12.66 -25.85 16.28
CA LEU A 287 11.66 -24.86 16.73
C LEU A 287 10.32 -25.54 17.05
N ILE A 288 9.83 -26.40 16.17
CA ILE A 288 8.57 -27.15 16.36
C ILE A 288 8.66 -28.03 17.62
N ASP A 289 9.74 -28.78 17.82
CA ASP A 289 9.95 -29.60 19.00
C ASP A 289 9.95 -28.74 20.28
N PHE A 290 10.68 -27.63 20.28
CA PHE A 290 10.70 -26.71 21.41
C PHE A 290 9.29 -26.20 21.77
N ILE A 291 8.53 -25.66 20.82
CA ILE A 291 7.21 -25.07 21.10
C ILE A 291 6.21 -26.11 21.60
N ASN A 292 6.27 -27.34 21.08
CA ASN A 292 5.35 -28.40 21.47
C ASN A 292 5.64 -28.96 22.88
N ILE A 293 6.90 -28.99 23.31
CA ILE A 293 7.30 -29.59 24.58
C ILE A 293 7.30 -28.55 25.72
N TYR A 294 7.49 -27.26 25.45
CA TYR A 294 7.81 -26.26 26.45
C TYR A 294 6.85 -26.19 27.63
N PHE A 295 5.55 -26.26 27.42
CA PHE A 295 4.54 -26.22 28.50
C PHE A 295 4.14 -27.58 29.04
N HIS A 296 4.51 -28.72 28.42
CA HIS A 296 4.17 -30.05 28.91
C HIS A 296 4.87 -30.40 30.19
N THR A 297 6.09 -29.90 30.39
CA THR A 297 6.97 -30.24 31.52
C THR A 297 6.85 -29.31 32.73
N LYS A 298 5.97 -28.28 32.66
CA LYS A 298 5.91 -27.23 33.69
C LYS A 298 4.61 -27.21 34.47
N ILE A 299 4.71 -27.30 35.80
CA ILE A 299 3.60 -27.05 36.73
C ILE A 299 3.54 -25.55 37.03
N ILE A 300 2.48 -24.88 36.56
CA ILE A 300 2.36 -23.42 36.60
C ILE A 300 1.02 -23.04 37.22
N ASN A 301 1.01 -22.78 38.55
CA ASN A 301 -0.22 -22.47 39.26
C ASN A 301 -0.37 -20.99 39.66
N ARG A 302 0.75 -20.29 39.90
CA ARG A 302 0.75 -18.90 40.40
C ARG A 302 0.99 -17.90 39.22
N LYS A 303 0.35 -16.74 39.27
CA LYS A 303 0.49 -15.67 38.25
C LYS A 303 1.96 -15.31 37.96
N LYS A 304 2.80 -15.20 39.03
CA LYS A 304 4.24 -14.92 38.86
C LYS A 304 4.99 -16.05 38.12
N GLN A 305 4.57 -17.31 38.32
CA GLN A 305 5.13 -18.47 37.60
C GLN A 305 4.68 -18.48 36.15
N LYS A 306 3.40 -18.18 35.89
CA LYS A 306 2.84 -18.05 34.54
C LYS A 306 3.59 -16.97 33.72
N LEU A 307 3.84 -15.79 34.31
CA LEU A 307 4.60 -14.73 33.65
C LEU A 307 6.04 -15.14 33.32
N ARG A 308 6.74 -15.80 34.28
CA ARG A 308 8.11 -16.31 34.05
C ARG A 308 8.13 -17.38 32.96
N ALA A 309 7.14 -18.26 32.93
CA ALA A 309 7.02 -19.28 31.90
C ALA A 309 6.73 -18.65 30.51
N LEU A 310 5.88 -17.65 30.44
CA LEU A 310 5.62 -16.92 29.20
C LEU A 310 6.88 -16.21 28.68
N ILE A 311 7.62 -15.54 29.55
CA ILE A 311 8.89 -14.87 29.17
C ILE A 311 9.89 -15.90 28.64
N GLY A 312 10.11 -17.00 29.37
CA GLY A 312 11.03 -18.06 28.93
C GLY A 312 10.59 -18.76 27.65
N PHE A 313 9.27 -18.88 27.39
CA PHE A 313 8.77 -19.34 26.10
C PHE A 313 9.17 -18.38 24.97
N ILE A 314 8.94 -17.09 25.16
CA ILE A 314 9.26 -16.06 24.16
C ILE A 314 10.77 -16.02 23.88
N GLU A 315 11.60 -16.10 24.91
CA GLU A 315 13.05 -16.11 24.76
C GLU A 315 13.53 -17.35 23.98
N GLY A 316 13.02 -18.53 24.35
CA GLY A 316 13.32 -19.78 23.64
C GLY A 316 12.84 -19.77 22.20
N TYR A 317 11.59 -19.37 21.96
CA TYR A 317 11.06 -19.24 20.61
C TYR A 317 11.92 -18.33 19.72
N ASN A 318 12.28 -17.14 20.23
CA ASN A 318 13.11 -16.20 19.47
C ASN A 318 14.54 -16.73 19.24
N HIS A 319 15.08 -17.53 20.16
CA HIS A 319 16.39 -18.18 19.98
C HIS A 319 16.35 -19.15 18.81
N TYR A 320 15.46 -20.13 18.83
CA TYR A 320 15.31 -21.11 17.75
C TYR A 320 14.93 -20.45 16.42
N LEU A 321 14.07 -19.42 16.45
CA LEU A 321 13.76 -18.65 15.26
C LEU A 321 14.98 -17.89 14.71
N GLY A 322 15.85 -17.40 15.59
CA GLY A 322 17.10 -16.74 15.22
C GLY A 322 18.06 -17.69 14.51
N ASP A 323 18.13 -18.95 14.95
CA ASP A 323 18.95 -20.00 14.31
C ASP A 323 18.36 -20.37 12.94
N LEU A 324 17.04 -20.50 12.84
CA LEU A 324 16.33 -20.72 11.57
C LEU A 324 16.68 -19.65 10.52
N TYR A 325 16.67 -18.37 10.91
CA TYR A 325 16.97 -17.27 9.97
C TYR A 325 18.44 -17.06 9.65
N LYS A 326 19.36 -17.69 10.41
CA LYS A 326 20.79 -17.71 10.08
C LYS A 326 21.15 -18.85 9.14
N SER A 327 20.32 -19.89 9.04
CA SER A 327 20.59 -21.01 8.15
C SER A 327 20.47 -20.59 6.68
N GLU A 328 21.40 -21.04 5.83
CA GLU A 328 21.40 -20.73 4.39
C GLU A 328 20.15 -21.25 3.66
N ASN A 329 19.44 -22.20 4.26
CA ASN A 329 18.22 -22.81 3.70
C ASN A 329 16.98 -21.91 3.84
N VAL A 330 17.00 -20.93 4.75
CA VAL A 330 15.83 -20.11 5.11
C VAL A 330 16.08 -18.62 4.91
N ALA A 331 17.34 -18.18 4.73
CA ALA A 331 17.62 -16.84 4.28
C ALA A 331 16.80 -16.59 3.01
N SER A 332 15.69 -15.89 3.19
CA SER A 332 14.71 -15.67 2.13
C SER A 332 15.45 -15.14 0.90
N LYS A 333 15.49 -15.94 -0.17
CA LYS A 333 16.01 -15.52 -1.47
C LYS A 333 15.19 -14.35 -2.06
N VAL A 334 14.11 -13.98 -1.37
CA VAL A 334 13.19 -12.92 -1.76
C VAL A 334 13.49 -11.70 -0.93
N THR A 335 14.09 -10.71 -1.55
CA THR A 335 14.35 -9.39 -0.95
C THR A 335 13.05 -8.79 -0.39
N LEU A 336 13.11 -8.12 0.78
CA LEU A 336 11.97 -7.48 1.45
C LEU A 336 10.93 -8.44 2.08
N HIS A 337 11.14 -9.75 1.99
CA HIS A 337 10.21 -10.74 2.57
C HIS A 337 10.57 -11.07 4.02
N GLU A 338 10.46 -10.08 4.90
CA GLU A 338 10.76 -10.18 6.32
C GLU A 338 9.60 -9.67 7.18
N SER A 339 9.22 -10.44 8.21
CA SER A 339 8.19 -10.04 9.16
C SER A 339 8.65 -8.90 10.08
N ARG A 340 7.67 -8.17 10.62
CA ARG A 340 7.85 -7.29 11.80
C ARG A 340 7.95 -8.12 13.07
N LYS A 341 8.49 -7.50 14.12
CA LYS A 341 8.31 -7.99 15.49
C LYS A 341 6.90 -7.65 15.96
N HIS A 342 6.23 -8.63 16.56
CA HIS A 342 4.91 -8.46 17.17
C HIS A 342 4.96 -8.76 18.65
N ASN A 343 4.09 -8.16 19.46
CA ASN A 343 3.93 -8.59 20.86
C ASN A 343 3.11 -9.88 20.91
N ILE A 344 3.32 -10.66 21.98
CA ILE A 344 2.68 -11.99 22.11
C ILE A 344 1.14 -11.92 22.10
N ARG A 345 0.53 -10.87 22.67
CA ARG A 345 -0.93 -10.68 22.64
C ARG A 345 -1.43 -10.60 21.21
N ASP A 346 -0.78 -9.81 20.35
CA ASP A 346 -1.21 -9.64 18.96
C ASP A 346 -1.05 -10.93 18.16
N LEU A 347 0.02 -11.69 18.39
CA LEU A 347 0.20 -13.01 17.76
C LEU A 347 -0.89 -14.00 18.15
N ILE A 348 -1.30 -14.00 19.41
CA ILE A 348 -2.42 -14.80 19.90
C ILE A 348 -3.72 -14.38 19.22
N ILE A 349 -3.98 -13.06 19.15
CA ILE A 349 -5.16 -12.54 18.44
C ILE A 349 -5.12 -13.00 16.96
N PHE A 350 -3.98 -12.88 16.28
CA PHE A 350 -3.85 -13.29 14.87
C PHE A 350 -4.10 -14.79 14.70
N SER A 351 -3.64 -15.62 15.63
CA SER A 351 -3.85 -17.08 15.59
C SER A 351 -5.31 -17.46 15.82
N LEU A 352 -5.99 -16.76 16.71
CA LEU A 352 -7.40 -17.03 17.02
C LEU A 352 -8.40 -16.47 16.00
N MET A 353 -8.00 -15.46 15.21
CA MET A 353 -8.88 -14.86 14.20
C MET A 353 -9.06 -15.77 12.98
N ARG A 354 -10.28 -15.82 12.45
CA ARG A 354 -10.56 -16.47 11.15
C ARG A 354 -10.08 -15.62 9.99
N PRO A 355 -9.57 -16.23 8.90
CA PRO A 355 -9.36 -15.53 7.63
C PRO A 355 -10.63 -14.81 7.17
N GLY A 356 -10.48 -13.57 6.68
CA GLY A 356 -11.58 -12.72 6.23
C GLY A 356 -12.37 -12.01 7.35
N SER A 357 -11.99 -12.18 8.64
CA SER A 357 -12.65 -11.52 9.77
C SER A 357 -11.95 -10.22 10.20
N ASN A 358 -12.70 -9.38 10.91
CA ASN A 358 -12.17 -8.17 11.52
C ASN A 358 -12.53 -8.07 13.01
N SER A 359 -11.98 -7.09 13.72
CA SER A 359 -12.18 -6.93 15.16
C SER A 359 -13.61 -6.53 15.58
N SER A 360 -14.49 -6.15 14.67
CA SER A 360 -15.92 -5.98 14.97
C SER A 360 -16.68 -7.31 14.96
N GLN A 361 -16.07 -8.34 14.39
CA GLN A 361 -16.64 -9.66 14.19
C GLN A 361 -15.67 -10.73 14.70
N PHE A 362 -15.17 -10.62 15.91
CA PHE A 362 -14.32 -11.67 16.51
C PHE A 362 -15.09 -13.01 16.63
N ILE A 363 -15.58 -13.50 15.51
CA ILE A 363 -16.31 -14.76 15.46
C ILE A 363 -15.33 -15.83 15.02
N ASN A 364 -14.86 -16.64 15.95
CA ASN A 364 -14.43 -17.97 15.66
C ASN A 364 -15.67 -18.88 15.80
N SER A 365 -16.19 -19.40 14.68
CA SER A 365 -17.44 -20.18 14.66
C SER A 365 -17.40 -21.45 15.52
N ASP A 366 -16.22 -21.91 15.91
CA ASP A 366 -16.02 -23.22 16.50
C ASP A 366 -15.85 -23.19 18.02
N SER A 367 -15.70 -22.00 18.64
CA SER A 367 -15.51 -21.91 20.10
C SER A 367 -15.98 -20.58 20.68
N SER A 368 -17.01 -20.64 21.54
CA SER A 368 -17.45 -19.51 22.36
C SER A 368 -16.36 -19.00 23.28
N LEU A 369 -15.47 -19.89 23.75
CA LEU A 369 -14.33 -19.57 24.59
C LEU A 369 -13.29 -18.71 23.86
N TYR A 370 -12.99 -19.00 22.60
CA TYR A 370 -12.09 -18.19 21.79
C TYR A 370 -12.64 -16.80 21.53
N ASN A 371 -13.95 -16.68 21.31
CA ASN A 371 -14.60 -15.40 21.17
C ASN A 371 -14.50 -14.55 22.43
N GLU A 372 -14.71 -15.15 23.59
CA GLU A 372 -14.58 -14.48 24.89
C GLU A 372 -13.13 -14.02 25.15
N ILE A 373 -12.15 -14.87 24.84
CA ILE A 373 -10.73 -14.53 24.96
C ILE A 373 -10.35 -13.38 24.02
N LEU A 374 -10.73 -13.45 22.74
CA LEU A 374 -10.49 -12.39 21.76
C LEU A 374 -11.10 -11.06 22.20
N ASP A 375 -12.32 -11.11 22.72
CA ASP A 375 -13.03 -9.95 23.25
C ASP A 375 -12.27 -9.25 24.37
N LYS A 376 -11.73 -10.03 25.31
CA LYS A 376 -10.95 -9.55 26.45
C LYS A 376 -9.53 -9.11 26.04
N LEU A 377 -8.93 -9.75 25.03
CA LEU A 377 -7.58 -9.40 24.56
C LEU A 377 -7.55 -8.09 23.77
N TYR A 378 -8.68 -7.69 23.17
CA TYR A 378 -8.72 -6.50 22.32
C TYR A 378 -8.32 -5.23 23.08
N PRO A 379 -7.26 -4.50 22.67
CA PRO A 379 -6.69 -3.43 23.46
C PRO A 379 -7.34 -2.06 23.24
N TYR A 380 -8.27 -1.95 22.31
CA TYR A 380 -8.89 -0.67 21.91
C TYR A 380 -10.36 -0.59 22.31
N ASP A 381 -10.91 0.62 22.30
CA ASP A 381 -12.34 0.87 22.49
C ASP A 381 -13.12 0.43 21.24
N LYS A 382 -13.94 -0.61 21.36
CA LYS A 382 -14.73 -1.20 20.27
C LYS A 382 -15.77 -0.26 19.69
N THR A 383 -16.23 0.72 20.46
CA THR A 383 -17.20 1.70 19.96
C THR A 383 -16.58 2.67 18.95
N LYS A 384 -15.26 2.91 19.07
CA LYS A 384 -14.49 3.86 18.25
C LYS A 384 -13.60 3.19 17.20
N HIS A 385 -13.15 1.97 17.46
CA HIS A 385 -12.12 1.27 16.66
C HIS A 385 -12.58 -0.13 16.26
N LYS A 386 -13.63 -0.22 15.44
CA LYS A 386 -14.27 -1.49 15.08
C LYS A 386 -13.44 -2.38 14.13
N ASP A 387 -12.56 -1.79 13.33
CA ASP A 387 -11.84 -2.45 12.22
C ASP A 387 -10.31 -2.32 12.34
N THR A 388 -9.77 -2.31 13.58
CA THR A 388 -8.33 -2.15 13.80
C THR A 388 -7.55 -3.40 13.40
N TYR A 389 -8.04 -4.60 13.77
CA TYR A 389 -7.48 -5.86 13.33
C TYR A 389 -8.33 -6.40 12.18
N VAL A 390 -7.68 -6.70 11.05
CA VAL A 390 -8.32 -7.33 9.89
C VAL A 390 -7.42 -8.45 9.41
N LYS A 391 -7.89 -9.71 9.53
CA LYS A 391 -7.23 -10.88 8.96
C LYS A 391 -7.70 -11.03 7.53
N GLN A 392 -6.77 -10.96 6.59
CA GLN A 392 -7.06 -11.07 5.17
C GLN A 392 -7.49 -12.50 4.81
N SER A 393 -7.93 -12.74 3.59
CA SER A 393 -8.31 -14.06 3.08
C SER A 393 -7.66 -14.32 1.73
N PHE A 394 -7.27 -15.56 1.47
CA PHE A 394 -6.68 -15.94 0.19
C PHE A 394 -7.67 -15.91 -0.98
N ASP A 395 -8.94 -16.14 -0.73
CA ASP A 395 -10.01 -16.23 -1.73
C ASP A 395 -10.61 -14.87 -2.14
N ARG A 396 -10.04 -13.77 -1.65
CA ARG A 396 -10.56 -12.41 -1.88
C ARG A 396 -9.47 -11.44 -2.30
N VAL A 397 -9.90 -10.31 -2.85
CA VAL A 397 -9.05 -9.13 -3.01
C VAL A 397 -8.75 -8.52 -1.65
N SER A 398 -7.55 -7.99 -1.47
CA SER A 398 -7.13 -7.29 -0.25
C SER A 398 -7.87 -5.95 -0.07
N ASN A 399 -7.93 -5.49 1.16
CA ASN A 399 -8.24 -4.10 1.46
C ASN A 399 -7.17 -3.17 0.87
N THR A 400 -7.51 -1.88 0.71
CA THR A 400 -6.56 -0.86 0.24
C THR A 400 -5.30 -0.82 1.11
N ILE A 401 -4.14 -1.14 0.54
CA ILE A 401 -2.82 -0.97 1.19
C ILE A 401 -2.59 0.52 1.45
N LEU A 402 -2.30 0.85 2.68
CA LEU A 402 -2.16 2.23 3.16
C LEU A 402 -0.72 2.53 3.60
N ALA A 403 -0.24 3.75 3.36
CA ALA A 403 1.03 4.23 3.91
C ALA A 403 1.11 4.06 5.44
N HIS A 404 -0.03 4.10 6.13
CA HIS A 404 -0.14 3.90 7.58
C HIS A 404 0.31 2.50 8.06
N MET A 405 0.43 1.50 7.16
CA MET A 405 1.07 0.21 7.46
C MET A 405 2.46 0.37 8.09
N GLN A 406 3.17 1.46 7.78
CA GLN A 406 4.45 1.75 8.42
C GLN A 406 4.40 1.71 9.97
N LYS A 407 3.25 1.99 10.59
CA LYS A 407 3.10 2.05 12.05
C LYS A 407 2.88 0.67 12.69
N ASP A 408 1.85 -0.06 12.26
CA ASP A 408 1.48 -1.33 12.90
C ASP A 408 1.04 -2.45 11.94
N GLY A 409 0.39 -2.14 10.84
CA GLY A 409 -0.08 -3.14 9.87
C GLY A 409 -1.25 -4.01 10.32
N LEU A 410 -1.90 -3.74 11.47
CA LEU A 410 -2.94 -4.61 12.06
C LEU A 410 -4.17 -4.82 11.17
N LYS A 411 -4.39 -3.97 10.17
CA LYS A 411 -5.42 -4.16 9.12
C LYS A 411 -5.02 -5.14 8.02
N PHE A 412 -3.79 -5.68 8.07
CA PHE A 412 -3.22 -6.53 7.02
C PHE A 412 -2.57 -7.76 7.65
N ILE A 413 -3.33 -8.48 8.50
CA ILE A 413 -2.92 -9.74 9.08
C ILE A 413 -2.94 -10.78 7.97
N HIS A 414 -1.84 -11.55 7.85
CA HIS A 414 -1.72 -12.61 6.86
C HIS A 414 -2.84 -13.67 7.04
N PRO A 415 -3.39 -14.23 5.97
CA PRO A 415 -4.49 -15.21 6.06
C PRO A 415 -4.22 -16.39 6.98
N ASP A 416 -3.01 -16.95 6.94
CA ASP A 416 -2.65 -18.18 7.68
C ASP A 416 -1.60 -17.94 8.77
N GLN A 417 -0.56 -17.16 8.44
CA GLN A 417 0.57 -16.98 9.33
C GLN A 417 0.26 -15.93 10.41
N PRO A 418 0.66 -16.12 11.67
CA PRO A 418 0.30 -15.22 12.76
C PRO A 418 1.16 -13.94 12.75
N ARG A 419 1.07 -13.18 11.68
CA ARG A 419 1.81 -11.94 11.44
C ARG A 419 1.06 -10.99 10.50
N THR A 420 1.52 -9.78 10.39
CA THR A 420 1.08 -8.86 9.32
C THR A 420 1.87 -9.11 8.04
N TYR A 421 1.41 -8.57 6.92
CA TYR A 421 2.12 -8.65 5.66
C TYR A 421 3.56 -8.14 5.76
N THR A 422 4.45 -8.76 5.03
CA THR A 422 5.81 -8.26 4.76
C THR A 422 5.76 -7.12 3.73
N PRO A 423 6.82 -6.30 3.59
CA PRO A 423 6.91 -5.33 2.51
C PRO A 423 6.79 -5.98 1.13
N TYR A 424 7.37 -7.17 0.94
CA TYR A 424 7.27 -7.89 -0.33
C TYR A 424 5.83 -8.30 -0.66
N GLU A 425 5.11 -8.91 0.27
CA GLU A 425 3.69 -9.27 0.08
C GLU A 425 2.83 -8.03 -0.20
N ALA A 426 3.07 -6.94 0.52
CA ALA A 426 2.36 -5.69 0.27
C ALA A 426 2.67 -5.12 -1.13
N ALA A 427 3.92 -5.24 -1.62
CA ALA A 427 4.31 -4.82 -2.96
C ALA A 427 3.64 -5.70 -4.04
N MET A 428 3.60 -7.02 -3.84
CA MET A 428 2.89 -7.93 -4.74
C MET A 428 1.39 -7.64 -4.81
N ILE A 429 0.75 -7.39 -3.66
CA ILE A 429 -0.68 -7.00 -3.59
C ILE A 429 -0.92 -5.62 -4.25
N GLN A 430 0.07 -4.73 -4.24
CA GLN A 430 0.04 -3.45 -4.95
C GLN A 430 0.38 -3.60 -6.45
N ALA A 431 0.67 -4.82 -6.89
CA ALA A 431 1.05 -5.18 -8.27
C ALA A 431 2.37 -4.54 -8.75
N PHE A 432 3.33 -4.33 -7.85
CA PHE A 432 4.71 -4.08 -8.25
C PHE A 432 5.31 -5.34 -8.90
N PRO A 433 6.26 -5.18 -9.84
CA PRO A 433 7.02 -6.33 -10.36
C PRO A 433 7.73 -7.10 -9.24
N ALA A 434 7.81 -8.43 -9.37
CA ALA A 434 8.41 -9.29 -8.34
C ALA A 434 9.89 -8.96 -8.01
N ASN A 435 10.61 -8.39 -8.96
CA ASN A 435 11.99 -7.95 -8.81
C ASN A 435 12.12 -6.44 -8.49
N TYR A 436 11.04 -5.79 -8.04
CA TYR A 436 11.07 -4.36 -7.73
C TYR A 436 11.67 -4.13 -6.35
N GLU A 437 12.86 -3.54 -6.32
CA GLU A 437 13.58 -3.25 -5.09
C GLU A 437 13.19 -1.89 -4.52
N LEU A 438 12.67 -1.90 -3.29
CA LEU A 438 12.32 -0.70 -2.53
C LEU A 438 13.43 -0.38 -1.53
N CYS A 439 13.97 0.83 -1.57
CA CYS A 439 15.01 1.30 -0.67
C CYS A 439 14.47 1.79 0.68
N GLY A 440 15.37 1.87 1.66
CA GLY A 440 15.07 2.30 3.03
C GLY A 440 14.64 1.16 3.94
N GLY A 441 14.41 1.47 5.22
CA GLY A 441 13.92 0.48 6.19
C GLY A 441 12.45 0.10 5.96
N LYS A 442 11.97 -0.98 6.62
CA LYS A 442 10.60 -1.52 6.46
C LYS A 442 9.50 -0.44 6.49
N ASN A 443 9.64 0.57 7.36
CA ASN A 443 8.64 1.65 7.45
C ASN A 443 8.63 2.54 6.19
N ALA A 444 9.81 2.83 5.62
CA ALA A 444 9.92 3.58 4.38
C ALA A 444 9.36 2.77 3.19
N GLN A 445 9.66 1.47 3.14
CA GLN A 445 9.12 0.56 2.12
C GLN A 445 7.58 0.51 2.15
N PHE A 446 6.97 0.29 3.31
CA PHE A 446 5.51 0.33 3.45
C PHE A 446 4.90 1.68 3.08
N ARG A 447 5.57 2.79 3.38
CA ARG A 447 5.11 4.13 3.00
C ARG A 447 5.12 4.29 1.49
N GLN A 448 6.18 3.87 0.82
CA GLN A 448 6.30 3.90 -0.64
C GLN A 448 5.22 3.05 -1.30
N ILE A 449 5.03 1.80 -0.85
CA ILE A 449 4.00 0.90 -1.37
C ILE A 449 2.60 1.49 -1.17
N GLY A 450 2.29 1.94 0.04
CA GLY A 450 0.94 2.43 0.37
C GLY A 450 0.56 3.74 -0.35
N ASN A 451 1.55 4.58 -0.69
CA ASN A 451 1.34 5.81 -1.45
C ASN A 451 1.27 5.57 -2.97
N ALA A 452 1.82 4.48 -3.47
CA ALA A 452 1.94 4.25 -4.90
C ALA A 452 0.58 4.13 -5.61
N VAL A 453 0.52 4.62 -6.84
CA VAL A 453 -0.45 4.17 -7.84
C VAL A 453 -0.07 2.75 -8.25
N PRO A 454 -0.97 1.76 -8.20
CA PRO A 454 -0.62 0.40 -8.62
C PRO A 454 -0.13 0.35 -10.06
N PRO A 455 1.04 -0.26 -10.35
CA PRO A 455 1.61 -0.30 -11.68
C PRO A 455 0.68 -0.83 -12.77
N LEU A 456 -0.15 -1.84 -12.49
CA LEU A 456 -1.12 -2.36 -13.47
C LEU A 456 -2.21 -1.36 -13.80
N LEU A 457 -2.75 -0.62 -12.82
CA LEU A 457 -3.71 0.46 -13.07
C LEU A 457 -3.04 1.58 -13.86
N ALA A 458 -1.83 1.99 -13.47
CA ALA A 458 -1.05 3.01 -14.15
C ALA A 458 -0.77 2.63 -15.62
N LYS A 459 -0.44 1.35 -15.89
CA LYS A 459 -0.27 0.82 -17.24
C LYS A 459 -1.52 0.96 -18.08
N LYS A 460 -2.70 0.66 -17.54
CA LYS A 460 -3.97 0.78 -18.27
C LYS A 460 -4.31 2.23 -18.61
N ILE A 461 -4.04 3.16 -17.70
CA ILE A 461 -4.16 4.60 -17.95
C ILE A 461 -3.17 5.01 -19.05
N ALA A 462 -1.91 4.61 -18.93
CA ALA A 462 -0.87 4.92 -19.89
C ALA A 462 -1.18 4.39 -21.31
N GLU A 463 -1.69 3.17 -21.44
CA GLU A 463 -2.10 2.58 -22.72
C GLU A 463 -3.16 3.44 -23.43
N THR A 464 -4.10 4.04 -22.68
CA THR A 464 -5.12 4.93 -23.28
C THR A 464 -4.52 6.26 -23.74
N VAL A 465 -3.65 6.86 -22.95
CA VAL A 465 -2.95 8.10 -23.31
C VAL A 465 -2.03 7.87 -24.51
N LEU A 466 -1.28 6.77 -24.52
CA LEU A 466 -0.37 6.41 -25.61
C LEU A 466 -1.11 6.20 -26.93
N ARG A 467 -2.26 5.53 -26.87
CA ARG A 467 -3.14 5.33 -28.06
C ARG A 467 -3.62 6.65 -28.62
N SER A 468 -4.02 7.58 -27.78
CA SER A 468 -4.49 8.91 -28.20
C SER A 468 -3.35 9.71 -28.80
N LEU A 469 -2.18 9.76 -28.18
CA LEU A 469 -0.98 10.43 -28.73
C LEU A 469 -0.59 9.87 -30.13
N THR A 470 -0.53 8.53 -30.21
CA THR A 470 -0.17 7.86 -31.49
C THR A 470 -1.14 8.19 -32.64
N LYS A 471 -2.45 8.19 -32.36
CA LYS A 471 -3.47 8.54 -33.34
C LYS A 471 -3.35 10.00 -33.80
N MET A 472 -3.11 10.92 -32.88
CA MET A 472 -2.94 12.35 -33.20
C MET A 472 -1.73 12.58 -34.08
N ASP A 473 -0.60 11.95 -33.75
CA ASP A 473 0.60 12.11 -34.59
C ASP A 473 0.40 11.55 -36.00
N TYR A 474 -0.28 10.41 -36.13
CA TYR A 474 -0.62 9.85 -37.44
C TYR A 474 -1.50 10.78 -38.27
N HIS A 475 -2.49 11.45 -37.66
CA HIS A 475 -3.34 12.42 -38.35
C HIS A 475 -2.58 13.69 -38.76
N MET A 476 -1.65 14.17 -37.90
CA MET A 476 -0.82 15.34 -38.26
C MET A 476 0.13 15.05 -39.42
N GLU A 477 0.77 13.89 -39.43
CA GLU A 477 1.69 13.46 -40.48
C GLU A 477 0.96 13.30 -41.84
N ASN A 478 -0.29 12.76 -41.84
CA ASN A 478 -1.07 12.59 -43.04
C ASN A 478 -1.73 13.88 -43.56
N ASN A 479 -1.96 14.87 -42.71
CA ASN A 479 -2.52 16.17 -43.12
C ASN A 479 -1.43 17.18 -43.56
N SER A 480 -0.15 16.83 -43.32
CA SER A 480 1.02 17.65 -43.69
C SER A 480 1.64 17.22 -45.04
N ASN A 481 1.16 16.12 -45.62
CA ASN A 481 1.47 15.62 -46.96
C ASN A 481 0.30 15.91 -47.92
#